data_57c632fc80e640b0db0f2f56e76c3f2e
#
_entry.id   57c632fc80e640b0db0f2f56e76c3f2e
#
_cell.length_a   1.000
_cell.length_b   1.000
_cell.length_c   1.000
_cell.angle_alpha   90.00
_cell.angle_beta   90.00
_cell.angle_gamma   90.00
#
_symmetry.space_group_name_H-M   'P 1'
#
loop_
_entity.id
_entity.type
_entity.pdbx_description
1 polymer ?
#
loop_
_entity_poly.entity_id
_entity_poly.type
_entity_poly.pdbx_seq_one_letter_code
_entity_poly.pdbx_strand_id
1 'polypeptide(L)'
;MKKVLSLILALAMVFALVACGEKQPSNDGNTDGDKPPRGIVIMTFGTADTGGSMYPAGAAVSQVWTNNVEGVKCNTQTSTGSFQNCQDVSTGEVDVAVATSDVVLNAYNGTGKFADIGKLDNLRVIGAVYT
;
A
#
# COMPACT_ATOMS: atom_id res chain seq x y z
N MET A 1 16.74 -3.35 54.20
CA MET A 1 17.67 -3.68 53.11
C MET A 1 16.93 -4.11 51.81
N LYS A 2 15.91 -4.99 51.85
CA LYS A 2 15.18 -5.44 50.62
C LYS A 2 14.44 -4.35 49.87
N LYS A 3 13.88 -3.35 50.57
CA LYS A 3 13.11 -2.22 49.96
C LYS A 3 14.02 -1.22 49.25
N VAL A 4 15.24 -1.02 49.73
CA VAL A 4 16.23 -0.10 49.12
C VAL A 4 16.82 -0.67 47.84
N LEU A 5 17.06 -2.01 47.85
CA LEU A 5 17.56 -2.73 46.67
C LEU A 5 16.56 -2.73 45.52
N SER A 6 15.24 -2.81 45.82
CA SER A 6 14.16 -2.74 44.84
C SER A 6 14.04 -1.34 44.18
N LEU A 7 14.30 -0.30 44.99
CA LEU A 7 14.24 1.10 44.49
C LEU A 7 15.41 1.41 43.57
N ILE A 8 16.60 0.90 43.87
CA ILE A 8 17.82 1.08 43.04
C ILE A 8 17.66 0.32 41.71
N LEU A 9 17.05 -0.88 41.73
CA LEU A 9 16.80 -1.66 40.51
C LEU A 9 15.76 -0.98 39.58
N ALA A 10 14.74 -0.34 40.15
CA ALA A 10 13.75 0.41 39.39
C ALA A 10 14.32 1.69 38.75
N LEU A 11 15.26 2.35 39.44
CA LEU A 11 15.90 3.58 38.94
C LEU A 11 16.89 3.28 37.79
N ALA A 12 17.54 2.11 37.82
CA ALA A 12 18.48 1.68 36.78
C ALA A 12 17.78 1.37 35.43
N MET A 13 16.52 0.94 35.46
CA MET A 13 15.76 0.67 34.22
C MET A 13 15.30 1.94 33.47
N VAL A 14 15.19 3.07 34.13
CA VAL A 14 14.78 4.34 33.49
C VAL A 14 15.90 4.96 32.65
N PHE A 15 17.17 4.67 32.99
CA PHE A 15 18.33 5.19 32.23
C PHE A 15 18.68 4.40 30.96
N ALA A 16 18.14 3.19 30.79
CA ALA A 16 18.44 2.36 29.61
C ALA A 16 17.64 2.75 28.35
N LEU A 17 16.64 3.62 28.43
CA LEU A 17 15.76 4.02 27.31
C LEU A 17 16.23 5.25 26.54
N VAL A 18 17.33 5.89 26.95
CA VAL A 18 17.84 7.14 26.30
C VAL A 18 19.02 6.91 25.35
N ALA A 19 19.52 5.66 25.20
CA ALA A 19 20.75 5.37 24.46
C ALA A 19 20.55 4.71 23.08
N CYS A 20 19.39 4.82 22.45
CA CYS A 20 19.20 4.43 21.05
C CYS A 20 18.80 5.63 20.18
N GLY A 21 19.73 6.61 20.10
CA GLY A 21 19.77 7.59 19.03
C GLY A 21 20.72 7.07 17.95
N GLU A 22 20.25 6.18 17.09
CA GLU A 22 21.01 5.68 15.95
C GLU A 22 21.10 6.78 14.90
N LYS A 23 22.28 7.37 14.76
CA LYS A 23 22.63 8.27 13.66
C LYS A 23 22.62 7.45 12.37
N GLN A 24 21.67 7.70 11.51
CA GLN A 24 21.67 7.26 10.13
C GLN A 24 22.90 7.85 9.42
N PRO A 25 23.74 7.06 8.73
CA PRO A 25 24.87 7.59 8.01
C PRO A 25 24.38 8.47 6.86
N SER A 26 24.75 9.74 6.90
CA SER A 26 24.66 10.67 5.79
C SER A 26 25.61 10.19 4.70
N ASN A 27 25.10 9.74 3.58
CA ASN A 27 25.88 9.48 2.38
C ASN A 27 25.95 10.79 1.58
N ASP A 28 27.06 11.51 1.76
CA ASP A 28 27.42 12.64 0.93
C ASP A 28 27.93 12.14 -0.41
N GLY A 29 27.35 12.64 -1.49
CA GLY A 29 28.03 12.67 -2.77
C GLY A 29 27.19 12.33 -3.98
N ASN A 30 26.41 13.22 -4.51
CA ASN A 30 26.60 13.80 -5.83
C ASN A 30 25.50 14.82 -6.15
N THR A 31 25.93 16.05 -6.38
CA THR A 31 25.12 17.16 -6.86
C THR A 31 24.78 16.94 -8.33
N ASP A 32 23.49 16.71 -8.59
CA ASP A 32 22.87 17.14 -9.86
C ASP A 32 21.40 17.49 -9.60
N GLY A 33 21.08 18.80 -9.83
CA GLY A 33 19.73 19.32 -10.08
C GLY A 33 18.65 19.13 -9.01
N ASP A 34 18.71 19.94 -7.98
CA ASP A 34 17.62 20.61 -7.22
C ASP A 34 16.18 20.04 -7.38
N LYS A 35 15.97 18.82 -6.85
CA LYS A 35 14.65 18.31 -6.54
C LYS A 35 14.70 17.67 -5.15
N PRO A 36 13.85 18.12 -4.20
CA PRO A 36 13.85 17.49 -2.88
C PRO A 36 13.64 15.98 -3.02
N PRO A 37 14.30 15.13 -2.21
CA PRO A 37 14.07 13.70 -2.27
C PRO A 37 12.58 13.43 -2.05
N ARG A 38 11.90 12.93 -3.09
CA ARG A 38 10.51 12.50 -2.97
C ARG A 38 10.51 11.34 -1.99
N GLY A 39 9.76 11.48 -0.89
CA GLY A 39 9.54 10.38 0.03
C GLY A 39 9.02 9.16 -0.76
N ILE A 40 9.35 7.95 -0.30
CA ILE A 40 8.83 6.71 -0.92
C ILE A 40 7.31 6.69 -0.74
N VAL A 41 6.58 6.60 -1.83
CA VAL A 41 5.13 6.36 -1.85
C VAL A 41 4.92 4.85 -1.84
N ILE A 42 4.27 4.36 -0.79
CA ILE A 42 3.88 2.95 -0.70
C ILE A 42 2.45 2.84 -1.23
N MET A 43 2.25 2.03 -2.26
CA MET A 43 0.95 1.76 -2.88
C MET A 43 0.52 0.32 -2.62
N THR A 44 -0.78 0.10 -2.51
CA THR A 44 -1.39 -1.23 -2.42
C THR A 44 -2.16 -1.53 -3.70
N PHE A 45 -1.84 -2.66 -4.33
CA PHE A 45 -2.50 -3.15 -5.54
C PHE A 45 -3.44 -4.32 -5.21
N GLY A 46 -4.74 -4.09 -5.29
CA GLY A 46 -5.78 -5.12 -5.11
C GLY A 46 -5.82 -6.08 -6.29
N THR A 47 -5.80 -7.39 -6.01
CA THR A 47 -5.82 -8.45 -7.02
C THR A 47 -7.04 -9.36 -6.86
N ALA A 48 -6.85 -10.67 -6.85
CA ALA A 48 -7.85 -11.68 -6.49
C ALA A 48 -7.15 -12.79 -5.67
N ASP A 49 -7.76 -13.95 -5.58
CA ASP A 49 -7.12 -15.11 -4.99
C ASP A 49 -5.89 -15.55 -5.81
N THR A 50 -4.96 -16.23 -5.17
CA THR A 50 -3.68 -16.62 -5.77
C THR A 50 -3.80 -17.69 -6.87
N GLY A 51 -4.94 -18.36 -6.96
CA GLY A 51 -5.23 -19.39 -7.98
C GLY A 51 -5.77 -18.81 -9.29
N GLY A 52 -6.15 -17.53 -9.32
CA GLY A 52 -6.72 -16.86 -10.49
C GLY A 52 -5.71 -16.09 -11.32
N SER A 53 -6.09 -15.72 -12.54
CA SER A 53 -5.23 -14.95 -13.46
C SER A 53 -4.99 -13.49 -13.03
N MET A 54 -5.88 -12.92 -12.23
CA MET A 54 -5.76 -11.53 -11.76
C MET A 54 -4.59 -11.35 -10.78
N TYR A 55 -4.29 -12.35 -9.95
CA TYR A 55 -3.19 -12.26 -9.00
C TYR A 55 -1.83 -12.13 -9.70
N PRO A 56 -1.41 -13.05 -10.59
CA PRO A 56 -0.13 -12.91 -11.28
C PRO A 56 -0.06 -11.64 -12.15
N ALA A 57 -1.16 -11.22 -12.75
CA ALA A 57 -1.21 -9.98 -13.53
C ALA A 57 -0.95 -8.75 -12.64
N GLY A 58 -1.65 -8.62 -11.52
CA GLY A 58 -1.45 -7.52 -10.57
C GLY A 58 -0.08 -7.55 -9.91
N ALA A 59 0.44 -8.74 -9.57
CA ALA A 59 1.78 -8.89 -9.02
C ALA A 59 2.87 -8.44 -10.02
N ALA A 60 2.71 -8.77 -11.31
CA ALA A 60 3.62 -8.32 -12.35
C ALA A 60 3.61 -6.78 -12.50
N VAL A 61 2.44 -6.17 -12.52
CA VAL A 61 2.31 -4.69 -12.58
C VAL A 61 2.95 -4.04 -11.35
N SER A 62 2.64 -4.55 -10.15
CA SER A 62 3.23 -4.04 -8.89
C SER A 62 4.75 -4.10 -8.89
N GLN A 63 5.32 -5.19 -9.42
CA GLN A 63 6.77 -5.36 -9.55
C GLN A 63 7.37 -4.40 -10.57
N VAL A 64 6.71 -4.23 -11.73
CA VAL A 64 7.15 -3.27 -12.76
C VAL A 64 7.17 -1.85 -12.19
N TRP A 65 6.14 -1.43 -11.48
CA TRP A 65 6.10 -0.10 -10.87
C TRP A 65 7.17 0.08 -9.79
N THR A 66 7.33 -0.90 -8.90
CA THR A 66 8.37 -0.85 -7.86
C THR A 66 9.78 -0.74 -8.46
N ASN A 67 10.04 -1.43 -9.57
CA ASN A 67 11.37 -1.48 -10.15
C ASN A 67 11.68 -0.32 -11.11
N ASN A 68 10.66 0.33 -11.69
CA ASN A 68 10.87 1.30 -12.77
C ASN A 68 10.34 2.71 -12.46
N VAL A 69 9.58 2.89 -11.37
CA VAL A 69 9.07 4.20 -10.98
C VAL A 69 9.80 4.66 -9.72
N GLU A 70 10.66 5.64 -9.88
CA GLU A 70 11.43 6.20 -8.77
C GLU A 70 10.52 6.73 -7.66
N GLY A 71 10.79 6.35 -6.42
CA GLY A 71 10.01 6.75 -5.24
C GLY A 71 8.68 6.03 -5.09
N VAL A 72 8.40 4.97 -5.85
CA VAL A 72 7.20 4.14 -5.70
C VAL A 72 7.56 2.74 -5.23
N LYS A 73 6.85 2.25 -4.23
CA LYS A 73 6.86 0.85 -3.81
C LYS A 73 5.43 0.32 -3.81
N CYS A 74 5.14 -0.65 -4.68
CA CYS A 74 3.82 -1.21 -4.84
C CYS A 74 3.74 -2.63 -4.25
N ASN A 75 2.85 -2.84 -3.29
CA ASN A 75 2.60 -4.13 -2.66
C ASN A 75 1.33 -4.75 -3.23
N THR A 76 1.32 -6.06 -3.41
CA THR A 76 0.14 -6.80 -3.90
C THR A 76 -0.71 -7.28 -2.74
N GLN A 77 -2.03 -7.07 -2.82
CA GLN A 77 -3.02 -7.53 -1.84
C GLN A 77 -4.02 -8.47 -2.53
N THR A 78 -4.34 -9.60 -1.89
CA THR A 78 -5.39 -10.50 -2.35
C THR A 78 -6.78 -9.98 -1.98
N SER A 79 -7.79 -10.34 -2.79
CA SER A 79 -9.20 -10.03 -2.55
C SER A 79 -10.10 -11.16 -3.05
N THR A 80 -11.39 -10.98 -2.92
CA THR A 80 -12.39 -11.89 -3.53
C THR A 80 -12.67 -11.58 -5.00
N GLY A 81 -11.94 -10.64 -5.61
CA GLY A 81 -11.99 -10.30 -7.03
C GLY A 81 -12.62 -8.94 -7.34
N SER A 82 -13.05 -8.76 -8.59
CA SER A 82 -13.42 -7.46 -9.17
C SER A 82 -14.43 -6.65 -8.37
N PHE A 83 -15.43 -7.31 -7.78
CA PHE A 83 -16.48 -6.64 -7.01
C PHE A 83 -15.89 -5.95 -5.77
N GLN A 84 -15.14 -6.70 -4.97
CA GLN A 84 -14.46 -6.16 -3.80
C GLN A 84 -13.44 -5.09 -4.21
N ASN A 85 -12.64 -5.34 -5.24
CA ASN A 85 -11.63 -4.42 -5.71
C ASN A 85 -12.20 -3.03 -6.07
N CYS A 86 -13.37 -2.99 -6.72
CA CYS A 86 -14.04 -1.72 -7.01
C CYS A 86 -14.45 -0.97 -5.72
N GLN A 87 -14.90 -1.68 -4.70
CA GLN A 87 -15.24 -1.07 -3.41
C GLN A 87 -14.00 -0.57 -2.68
N ASP A 88 -12.95 -1.40 -2.60
CA ASP A 88 -11.73 -1.10 -1.88
C ASP A 88 -11.00 0.12 -2.47
N VAL A 89 -10.96 0.24 -3.82
CA VAL A 89 -10.44 1.46 -4.48
C VAL A 89 -11.33 2.65 -4.21
N SER A 90 -12.65 2.49 -4.27
CA SER A 90 -13.60 3.59 -4.04
C SER A 90 -13.52 4.15 -2.62
N THR A 91 -13.24 3.30 -1.62
CA THR A 91 -13.08 3.68 -0.22
C THR A 91 -11.66 4.10 0.16
N GLY A 92 -10.68 3.86 -0.71
CA GLY A 92 -9.26 4.11 -0.44
C GLY A 92 -8.58 3.02 0.40
N GLU A 93 -9.19 1.85 0.54
CA GLU A 93 -8.60 0.67 1.18
C GLU A 93 -7.38 0.16 0.40
N VAL A 94 -7.47 0.23 -0.93
CA VAL A 94 -6.34 0.03 -1.85
C VAL A 94 -6.23 1.21 -2.81
N ASP A 95 -5.02 1.49 -3.27
CA ASP A 95 -4.76 2.64 -4.15
C ASP A 95 -5.16 2.33 -5.60
N VAL A 96 -5.00 1.07 -6.01
CA VAL A 96 -5.30 0.61 -7.36
C VAL A 96 -5.64 -0.88 -7.32
N ALA A 97 -6.42 -1.36 -8.28
CA ALA A 97 -6.75 -2.78 -8.35
C ALA A 97 -7.01 -3.24 -9.79
N VAL A 98 -6.90 -4.55 -10.01
CA VAL A 98 -7.37 -5.18 -11.25
C VAL A 98 -8.85 -5.57 -11.10
N ALA A 99 -9.64 -5.25 -12.12
CA ALA A 99 -11.06 -5.65 -12.19
C ALA A 99 -11.48 -5.88 -13.64
N THR A 100 -12.50 -6.70 -13.84
CA THR A 100 -13.08 -6.91 -15.17
C THR A 100 -13.90 -5.69 -15.59
N SER A 101 -13.89 -5.39 -16.89
CA SER A 101 -14.50 -4.17 -17.43
C SER A 101 -16.01 -4.07 -17.20
N ASP A 102 -16.72 -5.19 -17.25
CA ASP A 102 -18.14 -5.28 -16.96
C ASP A 102 -18.48 -4.94 -15.50
N VAL A 103 -17.65 -5.41 -14.56
CA VAL A 103 -17.82 -5.10 -13.13
C VAL A 103 -17.51 -3.65 -12.85
N VAL A 104 -16.45 -3.09 -13.46
CA VAL A 104 -16.12 -1.66 -13.34
C VAL A 104 -17.24 -0.77 -13.88
N LEU A 105 -17.84 -1.14 -15.04
CA LEU A 105 -18.96 -0.41 -15.60
C LEU A 105 -20.19 -0.45 -14.69
N ASN A 106 -20.50 -1.62 -14.13
CA ASN A 106 -21.60 -1.77 -13.16
C ASN A 106 -21.35 -0.96 -11.88
N ALA A 107 -20.13 -0.97 -11.37
CA ALA A 107 -19.72 -0.18 -10.19
C ALA A 107 -19.92 1.32 -10.43
N TYR A 108 -19.41 1.83 -11.55
CA TYR A 108 -19.52 3.24 -11.90
C TYR A 108 -20.97 3.70 -12.06
N ASN A 109 -21.83 2.84 -12.64
CA ASN A 109 -23.25 3.14 -12.87
C ASN A 109 -24.16 2.82 -11.66
N GLY A 110 -23.69 2.09 -10.66
CA GLY A 110 -24.51 1.59 -9.54
C GLY A 110 -25.53 0.56 -10.00
N THR A 111 -25.13 -0.37 -10.88
CA THR A 111 -26.00 -1.42 -11.44
C THR A 111 -25.49 -2.82 -11.07
N GLY A 112 -26.27 -3.85 -11.41
CA GLY A 112 -25.93 -5.24 -11.09
C GLY A 112 -25.76 -5.44 -9.58
N LYS A 113 -24.64 -6.01 -9.16
CA LYS A 113 -24.32 -6.21 -7.72
C LYS A 113 -24.14 -4.93 -6.93
N PHE A 114 -24.01 -3.79 -7.60
CA PHE A 114 -23.85 -2.48 -6.95
C PHE A 114 -25.17 -1.73 -6.79
N ALA A 115 -26.32 -2.30 -7.21
CA ALA A 115 -27.61 -1.63 -7.13
C ALA A 115 -27.99 -1.18 -5.72
N ASP A 116 -27.68 -2.00 -4.71
CA ASP A 116 -27.95 -1.70 -3.30
C ASP A 116 -26.84 -0.84 -2.65
N ILE A 117 -25.65 -0.77 -3.25
CA ILE A 117 -24.50 -0.01 -2.76
C ILE A 117 -24.52 1.42 -3.32
N GLY A 118 -25.02 1.56 -4.55
CA GLY A 118 -25.01 2.81 -5.29
C GLY A 118 -23.82 2.94 -6.24
N LYS A 119 -23.66 4.13 -6.80
CA LYS A 119 -22.60 4.43 -7.76
C LYS A 119 -21.26 4.62 -7.06
N LEU A 120 -20.22 4.05 -7.65
CA LEU A 120 -18.83 4.32 -7.27
C LEU A 120 -18.20 5.24 -8.36
N ASP A 121 -18.70 6.46 -8.46
CA ASP A 121 -18.37 7.41 -9.53
C ASP A 121 -16.99 8.07 -9.38
N ASN A 122 -16.31 7.82 -8.26
CA ASN A 122 -14.92 8.20 -8.02
C ASN A 122 -13.89 7.23 -8.62
N LEU A 123 -14.31 6.09 -9.16
CA LEU A 123 -13.42 5.15 -9.85
C LEU A 123 -12.85 5.75 -11.14
N ARG A 124 -11.61 5.41 -11.44
CA ARG A 124 -10.91 5.78 -12.68
C ARG A 124 -10.20 4.58 -13.26
N VAL A 125 -10.38 4.36 -14.56
CA VAL A 125 -9.64 3.32 -15.31
C VAL A 125 -8.35 3.94 -15.84
N ILE A 126 -7.22 3.32 -15.53
CA ILE A 126 -5.88 3.78 -15.94
C ILE A 126 -5.31 2.98 -17.11
N GLY A 127 -5.84 1.80 -17.39
CA GLY A 127 -5.38 0.97 -18.50
C GLY A 127 -6.00 -0.42 -18.50
N ALA A 128 -5.72 -1.19 -19.55
CA ALA A 128 -6.03 -2.61 -19.65
C ALA A 128 -4.75 -3.43 -19.47
N VAL A 129 -4.83 -4.48 -18.67
CA VAL A 129 -3.68 -5.37 -18.40
C VAL A 129 -3.67 -6.54 -19.38
N TYR A 130 -4.85 -7.03 -19.77
CA TYR A 130 -5.05 -8.06 -20.80
C TYR A 130 -6.49 -8.00 -21.35
N THR A 131 -6.72 -8.56 -22.49
CA THR A 131 -8.02 -8.64 -23.18
C THR A 131 -8.45 -10.08 -23.40
#